data_25c3adbf093d286cd7e5fc8bce2c4f6d
#
_entry.id   25c3adbf093d286cd7e5fc8bce2c4f6d
#
_cell.length_a   1.000
_cell.length_b   1.000
_cell.length_c   1.000
_cell.angle_alpha   90.00
_cell.angle_beta   90.00
_cell.angle_gamma   90.00
#
_symmetry.space_group_name_H-M   'P 1'
#
loop_
_entity.id
_entity.type
_entity.pdbx_description
1 polymer ?
#
loop_
_entity_poly.entity_id
_entity_poly.type
_entity_poly.pdbx_seq_one_letter_code
_entity_poly.pdbx_strand_id
1 'polypeptide(L)'
;VSFLPIGESHVELVRPTTTDSGLAKYLAKRGPGMHHVCVEVEDVDAVLKHLKEGGFRLIDEAARTRSDGTRYAFVHPEAASGVLVELYETGKQ
;
A
#
# COMPACT_ATOMS: atom_id res chain seq x y z
N VAL A 1 -10.80 -9.73 -7.62
CA VAL A 1 -9.90 -8.64 -7.96
C VAL A 1 -9.81 -8.50 -9.47
N SER A 2 -9.99 -7.30 -9.97
CA SER A 2 -9.86 -7.00 -11.39
C SER A 2 -8.84 -5.91 -11.59
N PHE A 3 -7.99 -6.07 -12.61
CA PHE A 3 -6.96 -5.09 -12.94
C PHE A 3 -7.33 -4.41 -14.24
N LEU A 4 -7.25 -3.08 -14.24
CA LEU A 4 -7.50 -2.26 -15.43
C LEU A 4 -6.22 -1.50 -15.77
N PRO A 5 -5.57 -1.81 -16.90
CA PRO A 5 -4.33 -1.12 -17.23
C PRO A 5 -4.61 0.32 -17.71
N ILE A 6 -3.76 1.25 -17.27
CA ILE A 6 -3.85 2.65 -17.67
C ILE A 6 -2.43 3.13 -17.90
N GLY A 7 -1.97 3.12 -19.16
CA GLY A 7 -0.58 3.43 -19.45
C GLY A 7 0.33 2.42 -18.79
N GLU A 8 1.29 2.89 -18.01
CA GLU A 8 2.20 2.02 -17.27
C GLU A 8 1.69 1.71 -15.87
N SER A 9 0.52 2.23 -15.53
CA SER A 9 -0.12 1.97 -14.25
C SER A 9 -1.33 1.08 -14.46
N HIS A 10 -1.97 0.69 -13.37
CA HIS A 10 -3.23 -0.03 -13.48
C HIS A 10 -4.09 0.27 -12.26
N VAL A 11 -5.39 0.12 -12.44
CA VAL A 11 -6.36 0.25 -11.38
C VAL A 11 -6.81 -1.15 -11.00
N GLU A 12 -6.78 -1.45 -9.73
CA GLU A 12 -7.23 -2.74 -9.22
C GLU A 12 -8.55 -2.56 -8.52
N LEU A 13 -9.57 -3.29 -8.98
CA LEU A 13 -10.88 -3.27 -8.34
C LEU A 13 -10.90 -4.40 -7.31
N VAL A 14 -11.18 -4.05 -6.06
CA VAL A 14 -11.08 -4.97 -4.95
C VAL A 14 -12.42 -5.06 -4.24
N ARG A 15 -12.82 -6.27 -3.91
CA ARG A 15 -14.05 -6.54 -3.17
C ARG A 15 -13.75 -7.57 -2.08
N PRO A 16 -14.22 -7.34 -0.84
CA PRO A 16 -13.99 -8.32 0.21
C PRO A 16 -14.79 -9.59 -0.03
N THR A 17 -14.22 -10.74 0.34
CA THR A 17 -14.90 -12.02 0.23
C THR A 17 -15.46 -12.49 1.56
N THR A 18 -15.11 -11.81 2.66
CA THR A 18 -15.62 -12.10 3.99
C THR A 18 -16.06 -10.80 4.65
N THR A 19 -16.86 -10.89 5.70
CA THR A 19 -17.37 -9.71 6.38
C THR A 19 -16.47 -9.23 7.52
N ASP A 20 -15.43 -9.99 7.85
CA ASP A 20 -14.55 -9.67 8.98
C ASP A 20 -13.12 -9.34 8.55
N SER A 21 -12.86 -9.22 7.24
CA SER A 21 -11.54 -8.84 6.76
C SER A 21 -11.29 -7.35 6.99
N GLY A 22 -10.04 -6.95 6.92
CA GLY A 22 -9.69 -5.53 7.01
C GLY A 22 -10.34 -4.71 5.92
N LEU A 23 -10.43 -5.26 4.71
CA LEU A 23 -11.07 -4.57 3.59
C LEU A 23 -12.57 -4.39 3.85
N ALA A 24 -13.24 -5.42 4.38
CA ALA A 24 -14.65 -5.32 4.69
C ALA A 24 -14.90 -4.27 5.75
N LYS A 25 -14.05 -4.20 6.77
CA LYS A 25 -14.17 -3.19 7.82
C LYS A 25 -13.95 -1.79 7.25
N TYR A 26 -13.01 -1.65 6.34
CA TYR A 26 -12.77 -0.37 5.69
C TYR A 26 -14.00 0.09 4.91
N LEU A 27 -14.61 -0.81 4.12
CA LEU A 27 -15.81 -0.50 3.35
C LEU A 27 -16.99 -0.12 4.24
N ALA A 28 -17.17 -0.85 5.34
CA ALA A 28 -18.27 -0.59 6.25
C ALA A 28 -18.14 0.79 6.89
N LYS A 29 -16.93 1.23 7.14
CA LYS A 29 -16.69 2.50 7.82
C LYS A 29 -16.67 3.67 6.85
N ARG A 30 -16.08 3.49 5.66
CA ARG A 30 -15.86 4.60 4.72
C ARG A 30 -16.67 4.52 3.45
N GLY A 31 -17.30 3.36 3.18
CA GLY A 31 -18.03 3.16 1.92
C GLY A 31 -17.07 2.90 0.77
N PRO A 32 -17.62 2.76 -0.44
CA PRO A 32 -16.81 2.53 -1.62
C PRO A 32 -15.89 3.72 -1.88
N GLY A 33 -14.72 3.44 -2.40
CA GLY A 33 -13.76 4.48 -2.70
C GLY A 33 -12.38 3.88 -2.92
N MET A 34 -11.37 4.73 -2.92
CA MET A 34 -10.00 4.31 -3.12
C MET A 34 -9.46 3.70 -1.84
N HIS A 35 -9.04 2.43 -1.91
CA HIS A 35 -8.51 1.72 -0.76
C HIS A 35 -7.08 2.16 -0.47
N HIS A 36 -6.22 2.08 -1.48
CA HIS A 36 -4.84 2.54 -1.30
C HIS A 36 -4.20 2.77 -2.65
N VAL A 37 -3.05 3.43 -2.61
CA VAL A 37 -2.21 3.69 -3.78
C VAL A 37 -0.91 2.93 -3.59
N CYS A 38 -0.46 2.23 -4.63
CA CYS A 38 0.81 1.51 -4.60
C CYS A 38 1.84 2.31 -5.39
N VAL A 39 3.00 2.53 -4.79
CA VAL A 39 4.09 3.24 -5.43
C VAL A 39 5.31 2.33 -5.49
N GLU A 40 5.82 2.14 -6.70
CA GLU A 40 7.00 1.31 -6.90
C GLU A 40 8.25 2.12 -6.60
N VAL A 41 9.15 1.55 -5.79
CA VAL A 41 10.40 2.20 -5.42
C VAL A 41 11.54 1.20 -5.62
N GLU A 42 12.76 1.70 -5.70
CA GLU A 42 13.91 0.82 -5.88
C GLU A 42 14.35 0.16 -4.58
N ASP A 43 14.18 0.86 -3.46
CA ASP A 43 14.66 0.37 -2.16
C ASP A 43 13.68 0.85 -1.09
N VAL A 44 12.82 -0.05 -0.64
CA VAL A 44 11.81 0.29 0.36
C VAL A 44 12.46 0.71 1.68
N ASP A 45 13.54 0.03 2.08
CA ASP A 45 14.21 0.36 3.33
C ASP A 45 14.74 1.79 3.32
N ALA A 46 15.33 2.20 2.20
CA ALA A 46 15.87 3.56 2.08
C ALA A 46 14.77 4.60 2.14
N VAL A 47 13.64 4.34 1.48
CA VAL A 47 12.52 5.27 1.51
C VAL A 47 11.93 5.36 2.91
N LEU A 48 11.76 4.23 3.59
CA LEU A 48 11.25 4.23 4.95
C LEU A 48 12.15 5.02 5.89
N LYS A 49 13.46 4.86 5.75
CA LYS A 49 14.41 5.60 6.57
C LYS A 49 14.27 7.10 6.33
N HIS A 50 14.15 7.49 5.07
CA HIS A 50 14.01 8.90 4.72
C HIS A 50 12.72 9.49 5.29
N LEU A 51 11.61 8.77 5.17
CA LEU A 51 10.34 9.23 5.70
C LEU A 51 10.36 9.31 7.22
N LYS A 52 10.98 8.33 7.86
CA LYS A 52 11.07 8.33 9.32
C LYS A 52 11.90 9.51 9.82
N GLU A 53 12.99 9.81 9.13
CA GLU A 53 13.83 10.96 9.50
C GLU A 53 13.10 12.28 9.30
N GLY A 54 12.16 12.32 8.35
CA GLY A 54 11.33 13.49 8.11
C GLY A 54 10.17 13.64 9.07
N GLY A 55 9.98 12.69 9.98
CA GLY A 55 8.89 12.74 10.94
C GLY A 55 7.55 12.24 10.43
N PHE A 56 7.53 11.59 9.29
CA PHE A 56 6.28 11.06 8.75
C PHE A 56 5.86 9.82 9.51
N ARG A 57 4.55 9.69 9.70
CA ARG A 57 4.00 8.54 10.40
C ARG A 57 3.93 7.33 9.47
N LEU A 58 4.43 6.20 9.95
CA LEU A 58 4.48 4.97 9.18
C LEU A 58 3.65 3.90 9.89
N ILE A 59 2.99 3.04 9.11
CA ILE A 59 2.38 1.84 9.68
C ILE A 59 3.46 0.80 9.89
N ASP A 60 4.31 0.60 8.86
CA ASP A 60 5.42 -0.34 8.93
C ASP A 60 6.73 0.45 9.00
N GLU A 61 7.47 0.29 10.08
CA GLU A 61 8.76 0.96 10.21
C GLU A 61 9.88 0.16 9.55
N ALA A 62 9.60 -1.08 9.21
CA ALA A 62 10.53 -1.95 8.50
C ALA A 62 9.78 -2.64 7.38
N ALA A 63 10.48 -2.91 6.28
CA ALA A 63 9.86 -3.56 5.13
C ALA A 63 9.42 -4.98 5.48
N ARG A 64 8.30 -5.38 4.90
CA ARG A 64 7.76 -6.74 5.00
C ARG A 64 8.02 -7.45 3.68
N THR A 65 7.95 -8.76 3.71
CA THR A 65 8.24 -9.56 2.51
C THR A 65 7.06 -10.48 2.22
N ARG A 66 6.58 -10.42 0.97
CA ARG A 66 5.53 -11.33 0.52
C ARG A 66 6.12 -12.68 0.18
N SER A 67 5.25 -13.67 0.00
CA SER A 67 5.69 -15.03 -0.31
C SER A 67 6.47 -15.10 -1.62
N ASP A 68 6.22 -14.17 -2.55
CA ASP A 68 6.94 -14.13 -3.82
C ASP A 68 8.25 -13.33 -3.75
N GLY A 69 8.64 -12.87 -2.56
CA GLY A 69 9.86 -12.13 -2.37
C GLY A 69 9.72 -10.64 -2.49
N THR A 70 8.56 -10.13 -2.87
CA THR A 70 8.34 -8.70 -3.00
C THR A 70 8.40 -8.04 -1.63
N ARG A 71 9.21 -7.00 -1.50
CA ARG A 71 9.30 -6.24 -0.26
C ARG A 71 8.37 -5.04 -0.35
N TYR A 72 7.70 -4.74 0.75
CA TYR A 72 6.70 -3.69 0.76
C TYR A 72 6.54 -3.12 2.17
N ALA A 73 5.91 -1.95 2.25
CA ALA A 73 5.58 -1.32 3.52
C ALA A 73 4.46 -0.32 3.30
N PHE A 74 3.69 -0.06 4.36
CA PHE A 74 2.59 0.88 4.29
C PHE A 74 2.93 2.16 5.05
N VAL A 75 2.57 3.29 4.45
CA VAL A 75 2.67 4.60 5.06
C VAL A 75 1.30 4.95 5.64
N HIS A 76 1.28 5.47 6.87
CA HIS A 76 0.02 5.78 7.52
C HIS A 76 -0.73 6.87 6.75
N PRO A 77 -2.07 6.75 6.62
CA PRO A 77 -2.84 7.73 5.86
C PRO A 77 -2.65 9.18 6.32
N GLU A 78 -2.37 9.41 7.60
CA GLU A 78 -2.12 10.77 8.08
C GLU A 78 -0.96 11.45 7.36
N ALA A 79 0.04 10.66 6.95
CA ALA A 79 1.21 11.21 6.26
C ALA A 79 0.93 11.48 4.79
N ALA A 80 -0.19 11.00 4.26
CA ALA A 80 -0.49 11.06 2.84
C ALA A 80 -1.90 11.60 2.59
N SER A 81 -2.30 12.58 3.37
CA SER A 81 -3.59 13.29 3.19
C SER A 81 -4.79 12.35 3.22
N GLY A 82 -4.72 11.34 4.05
CA GLY A 82 -5.85 10.43 4.25
C GLY A 82 -5.85 9.22 3.33
N VAL A 83 -4.84 9.07 2.46
CA VAL A 83 -4.76 7.94 1.55
C VAL A 83 -3.73 6.95 2.08
N LEU A 84 -4.10 5.66 2.13
CA LEU A 84 -3.15 4.62 2.48
C LEU A 84 -2.21 4.42 1.30
N VAL A 85 -0.91 4.52 1.54
CA VAL A 85 0.09 4.36 0.49
C VAL A 85 0.91 3.12 0.77
N GLU A 86 1.04 2.26 -0.23
CA GLU A 86 1.90 1.09 -0.18
C GLU A 86 3.13 1.34 -1.03
N LEU A 87 4.31 1.21 -0.42
CA LEU A 87 5.59 1.26 -1.14
C LEU A 87 6.00 -0.18 -1.42
N TYR A 88 6.45 -0.47 -2.63
CA TYR A 88 6.88 -1.83 -2.93
C TYR A 88 8.04 -1.81 -3.91
N GLU A 89 8.89 -2.85 -3.81
CA GLU A 89 9.98 -3.07 -4.76
C GLU A 89 9.51 -4.08 -5.76
N THR A 90 9.79 -3.81 -7.03
CA THR A 90 9.57 -4.86 -8.03
C THR A 90 10.53 -5.99 -7.74
N GLY A 91 10.08 -7.20 -8.00
CA GLY A 91 10.91 -8.35 -7.75
C GLY A 91 12.25 -8.22 -8.44
N LYS A 92 13.30 -8.43 -7.67
CA LYS A 92 14.63 -8.48 -8.25
C LYS A 92 14.79 -9.78 -8.96
N GLN A 93 15.33 -9.74 -10.12
CA GLN A 93 15.56 -10.96 -10.87
C GLN A 93 16.98 -11.37 -10.84
#